data_1b77a7ade7bb32d2e2cd5b6c178a9f95
#
_entry.id   1b77a7ade7bb32d2e2cd5b6c178a9f95
#
_cell.length_a   1.000
_cell.length_b   1.000
_cell.length_c   1.000
_cell.angle_alpha   90.00
_cell.angle_beta   90.00
_cell.angle_gamma   90.00
#
_symmetry.space_group_name_H-M   'P 1'
#
loop_
_entity.id
_entity.type
_entity.pdbx_description
1 polymer ?
#
loop_
_entity_poly.entity_id
_entity_poly.type
_entity_poly.pdbx_seq_one_letter_code
_entity_poly.pdbx_strand_id
1 'polypeptide(L)'
;MRPATPLICQFIDEHKGTYGVVPICRALAVHGAQIAPRTYWAHRASAPSKRALWDTTISEILAGVYEPDAEGKRPPESLYGSLKMWAHLQRQGIPVARRTVERIMRANGWRGVMRARRTPRTTEPDPAAGRAPDLVGRRWRVAAPNLLLVADFT
;
A
#
# COMPACT_ATOMS: atom_id res chain seq x y z
N MET A 1 -20.16 -3.57 -18.39
CA MET A 1 -20.08 -3.01 -17.02
C MET A 1 -20.26 -1.49 -17.09
N ARG A 2 -21.23 -0.92 -16.36
CA ARG A 2 -21.49 0.53 -16.37
C ARG A 2 -20.38 1.26 -15.57
N PRO A 3 -19.76 2.34 -16.10
CA PRO A 3 -18.81 3.15 -15.35
C PRO A 3 -19.44 3.79 -14.11
N ALA A 4 -18.64 4.07 -13.10
CA ALA A 4 -19.09 4.76 -11.89
C ALA A 4 -19.54 6.19 -12.20
N THR A 5 -20.60 6.68 -11.54
CA THR A 5 -21.15 8.03 -11.75
C THR A 5 -20.09 9.15 -11.71
N PRO A 6 -19.10 9.17 -10.79
CA PRO A 6 -18.06 10.19 -10.80
C PRO A 6 -17.23 10.22 -12.10
N LEU A 7 -16.87 9.08 -12.66
CA LEU A 7 -16.14 9.00 -13.93
C LEU A 7 -16.96 9.54 -15.10
N ILE A 8 -18.25 9.22 -15.13
CA ILE A 8 -19.16 9.75 -16.13
C ILE A 8 -19.29 11.28 -16.00
N CYS A 9 -19.38 11.79 -14.78
CA CYS A 9 -19.45 13.23 -14.52
C CYS A 9 -18.16 13.94 -14.93
N GLN A 10 -16.99 13.34 -14.67
CA GLN A 10 -15.70 13.85 -15.11
C GLN A 10 -15.64 13.95 -16.65
N PHE A 11 -16.03 12.90 -17.35
CA PHE A 11 -16.10 12.90 -18.82
C PHE A 11 -17.01 14.01 -19.35
N ILE A 12 -18.18 14.22 -18.71
CA ILE A 12 -19.08 15.32 -19.09
C ILE A 12 -18.40 16.67 -18.84
N ASP A 13 -17.68 16.86 -17.74
CA ASP A 13 -16.95 18.09 -17.41
C ASP A 13 -15.90 18.44 -18.45
N GLU A 14 -15.17 17.45 -18.95
CA GLU A 14 -14.13 17.62 -19.96
C GLU A 14 -14.69 18.04 -21.33
N HIS A 15 -15.91 17.60 -21.69
CA HIS A 15 -16.47 17.76 -23.03
C HIS A 15 -17.65 18.74 -23.12
N LYS A 16 -18.22 19.18 -21.99
CA LYS A 16 -19.43 20.04 -21.96
C LYS A 16 -19.25 21.38 -22.64
N GLY A 17 -18.03 21.92 -22.69
CA GLY A 17 -17.72 23.18 -23.35
C GLY A 17 -17.96 23.14 -24.86
N THR A 18 -17.71 21.97 -25.47
CA THR A 18 -17.85 21.79 -26.91
C THR A 18 -19.26 21.30 -27.30
N TYR A 19 -19.81 20.36 -26.56
CA TYR A 19 -21.04 19.63 -26.98
C TYR A 19 -22.27 19.92 -26.10
N GLY A 20 -22.05 20.47 -24.89
CA GLY A 20 -23.12 20.66 -23.91
C GLY A 20 -23.49 19.38 -23.17
N VAL A 21 -24.06 19.52 -21.97
CA VAL A 21 -24.35 18.40 -21.06
C VAL A 21 -25.41 17.44 -21.62
N VAL A 22 -26.52 17.96 -22.18
CA VAL A 22 -27.63 17.15 -22.63
C VAL A 22 -27.28 16.24 -23.81
N PRO A 23 -26.60 16.73 -24.87
CA PRO A 23 -26.16 15.88 -25.98
C PRO A 23 -25.21 14.78 -25.53
N ILE A 24 -24.26 15.09 -24.62
CA ILE A 24 -23.32 14.09 -24.08
C ILE A 24 -24.09 13.00 -23.33
N CYS A 25 -25.05 13.37 -22.47
CA CYS A 25 -25.88 12.38 -21.76
C CYS A 25 -26.64 11.47 -22.69
N ARG A 26 -27.17 12.01 -23.83
CA ARG A 26 -27.85 11.21 -24.87
C ARG A 26 -26.89 10.23 -25.55
N ALA A 27 -25.71 10.70 -25.94
CA ALA A 27 -24.69 9.85 -26.55
C ALA A 27 -24.25 8.72 -25.60
N LEU A 28 -23.98 9.04 -24.34
CA LEU A 28 -23.64 8.06 -23.32
C LEU A 28 -24.71 7.00 -23.09
N ALA A 29 -25.99 7.41 -23.15
CA ALA A 29 -27.13 6.48 -23.02
C ALA A 29 -27.15 5.45 -24.14
N VAL A 30 -26.90 5.85 -25.41
CA VAL A 30 -26.79 4.94 -26.57
C VAL A 30 -25.66 3.91 -26.37
N HIS A 31 -24.57 4.29 -25.71
CA HIS A 31 -23.41 3.42 -25.44
C HIS A 31 -23.51 2.68 -24.10
N GLY A 32 -24.70 2.60 -23.49
CA GLY A 32 -24.91 1.82 -22.26
C GLY A 32 -24.48 2.49 -20.94
N ALA A 33 -23.97 3.72 -20.99
CA ALA A 33 -23.61 4.52 -19.82
C ALA A 33 -24.68 5.56 -19.47
N GLN A 34 -25.93 5.10 -19.26
CA GLN A 34 -27.07 5.98 -19.05
C GLN A 34 -26.91 6.88 -17.81
N ILE A 35 -26.97 8.19 -18.00
CA ILE A 35 -27.01 9.21 -16.96
C ILE A 35 -27.99 10.32 -17.38
N ALA A 36 -28.86 10.73 -16.46
CA ALA A 36 -29.73 11.87 -16.70
C ALA A 36 -28.98 13.19 -16.45
N PRO A 37 -29.20 14.26 -17.23
CA PRO A 37 -28.62 15.58 -16.98
C PRO A 37 -28.86 16.07 -15.54
N ARG A 38 -30.03 15.80 -14.98
CA ARG A 38 -30.33 16.09 -13.57
C ARG A 38 -29.35 15.41 -12.58
N THR A 39 -29.00 14.16 -12.85
CA THR A 39 -28.03 13.43 -12.00
C THR A 39 -26.64 14.06 -12.05
N TYR A 40 -26.21 14.51 -13.22
CA TYR A 40 -24.97 15.25 -13.38
C TYR A 40 -25.00 16.56 -12.56
N TRP A 41 -26.06 17.37 -12.70
CA TRP A 41 -26.16 18.63 -11.97
C TRP A 41 -26.25 18.42 -10.44
N ALA A 42 -27.01 17.42 -10.00
CA ALA A 42 -27.08 17.05 -8.59
C ALA A 42 -25.70 16.62 -8.03
N HIS A 43 -24.95 15.83 -8.81
CA HIS A 43 -23.59 15.43 -8.42
C HIS A 43 -22.65 16.64 -8.31
N ARG A 44 -22.75 17.60 -9.21
CA ARG A 44 -21.94 18.84 -9.19
C ARG A 44 -22.31 19.78 -8.04
N ALA A 45 -23.57 19.86 -7.69
CA ALA A 45 -24.06 20.69 -6.59
C ALA A 45 -23.87 20.03 -5.21
N SER A 46 -23.57 18.73 -5.17
CA SER A 46 -23.41 18.00 -3.91
C SER A 46 -22.12 18.40 -3.20
N ALA A 47 -22.26 18.82 -1.95
CA ALA A 47 -21.12 19.01 -1.06
C ALA A 47 -20.40 17.67 -0.80
N PRO A 48 -19.09 17.70 -0.53
CA PRO A 48 -18.35 16.50 -0.15
C PRO A 48 -19.01 15.81 1.05
N SER A 49 -19.10 14.48 1.01
CA SER A 49 -19.63 13.73 2.13
C SER A 49 -18.74 13.87 3.38
N LYS A 50 -19.31 13.69 4.57
CA LYS A 50 -18.54 13.67 5.83
C LYS A 50 -17.35 12.70 5.76
N ARG A 51 -17.53 11.57 5.09
CA ARG A 51 -16.45 10.60 4.88
C ARG A 51 -15.36 11.14 3.96
N ALA A 52 -15.72 11.83 2.88
CA ALA A 52 -14.74 12.42 1.98
C ALA A 52 -13.92 13.50 2.69
N LEU A 53 -14.56 14.36 3.46
CA LEU A 53 -13.86 15.37 4.29
C LEU A 53 -12.91 14.71 5.29
N TRP A 54 -13.38 13.67 5.97
CA TRP A 54 -12.54 12.91 6.91
C TRP A 54 -11.34 12.25 6.21
N ASP A 55 -11.57 11.64 5.06
CA ASP A 55 -10.49 11.04 4.25
C ASP A 55 -9.47 12.10 3.82
N THR A 56 -9.90 13.31 3.45
CA THR A 56 -8.99 14.43 3.14
C THR A 56 -8.16 14.82 4.36
N THR A 57 -8.78 15.01 5.52
CA THR A 57 -8.07 15.34 6.78
C THR A 57 -7.02 14.29 7.13
N ILE A 58 -7.37 13.01 7.06
CA ILE A 58 -6.41 11.93 7.32
C ILE A 58 -5.31 11.89 6.26
N SER A 59 -5.63 12.14 4.99
CA SER A 59 -4.63 12.25 3.92
C SER A 59 -3.62 13.38 4.18
N GLU A 60 -4.07 14.55 4.61
CA GLU A 60 -3.21 15.69 4.94
C GLU A 60 -2.27 15.37 6.11
N ILE A 61 -2.79 14.75 7.17
CA ILE A 61 -1.99 14.30 8.30
C ILE A 61 -0.91 13.29 7.87
N LEU A 62 -1.28 12.33 7.04
CA LEU A 62 -0.35 11.33 6.53
C LEU A 62 0.66 11.93 5.55
N ALA A 63 0.26 12.89 4.72
CA ALA A 63 1.16 13.61 3.83
C ALA A 63 2.27 14.32 4.62
N GLY A 64 1.92 14.99 5.72
CA GLY A 64 2.90 15.62 6.61
C GLY A 64 3.93 14.66 7.23
N VAL A 65 3.64 13.34 7.20
CA VAL A 65 4.58 12.32 7.68
C VAL A 65 5.38 11.70 6.53
N TYR A 66 4.74 11.40 5.39
CA TYR A 66 5.37 10.64 4.30
C TYR A 66 6.01 11.49 3.23
N GLU A 67 5.57 12.74 3.07
CA GLU A 67 6.17 13.68 2.13
C GLU A 67 7.34 14.43 2.77
N PRO A 68 8.37 14.76 2.00
CA PRO A 68 9.48 15.55 2.52
C PRO A 68 9.03 16.98 2.83
N ASP A 69 9.60 17.57 3.88
CA ASP A 69 9.46 18.99 4.17
C ASP A 69 10.22 19.86 3.15
N ALA A 70 10.21 21.18 3.36
CA ALA A 70 10.89 22.14 2.48
C ALA A 70 12.41 21.90 2.37
N GLU A 71 13.00 21.28 3.40
CA GLU A 71 14.41 20.90 3.49
C GLU A 71 14.69 19.50 2.93
N GLY A 72 13.65 18.78 2.44
CA GLY A 72 13.76 17.42 1.92
C GLY A 72 13.84 16.35 3.01
N LYS A 73 13.58 16.69 4.27
CA LYS A 73 13.60 15.74 5.41
C LYS A 73 12.24 15.13 5.64
N ARG A 74 12.25 13.96 6.27
CA ARG A 74 11.03 13.25 6.72
C ARG A 74 11.18 12.85 8.19
N PRO A 75 10.10 12.88 8.98
CA PRO A 75 10.15 12.39 10.35
C PRO A 75 10.39 10.87 10.39
N PRO A 76 10.90 10.33 11.52
CA PRO A 76 11.15 8.89 11.69
C PRO A 76 9.91 8.02 11.45
N GLU A 77 8.73 8.56 11.71
CA GLU A 77 7.44 7.91 11.50
C GLU A 77 7.16 7.60 10.02
N SER A 78 7.82 8.27 9.09
CA SER A 78 7.75 7.95 7.66
C SER A 78 8.20 6.53 7.32
N LEU A 79 8.93 5.88 8.21
CA LEU A 79 9.34 4.48 8.11
C LEU A 79 8.23 3.50 8.52
N TYR A 80 7.11 3.98 9.09
CA TYR A 80 6.06 3.12 9.59
C TYR A 80 5.22 2.55 8.45
N GLY A 81 4.93 1.25 8.53
CA GLY A 81 3.87 0.63 7.72
C GLY A 81 2.48 0.93 8.30
N SER A 82 1.43 0.60 7.55
CA SER A 82 0.04 0.95 7.87
C SER A 82 -0.40 0.57 9.29
N LEU A 83 0.06 -0.56 9.83
CA LEU A 83 -0.28 -0.99 11.18
C LEU A 83 0.36 -0.08 12.25
N LYS A 84 1.65 0.22 12.12
CA LYS A 84 2.34 1.12 13.06
C LYS A 84 1.84 2.55 12.95
N MET A 85 1.56 3.00 11.73
CA MET A 85 0.98 4.32 11.49
C MET A 85 -0.41 4.45 12.10
N TRP A 86 -1.28 3.45 11.93
CA TRP A 86 -2.57 3.42 12.59
C TRP A 86 -2.43 3.53 14.12
N ALA A 87 -1.55 2.73 14.74
CA ALA A 87 -1.30 2.78 16.17
C ALA A 87 -0.71 4.12 16.64
N HIS A 88 0.09 4.76 15.79
CA HIS A 88 0.62 6.11 16.04
C HIS A 88 -0.51 7.15 16.08
N LEU A 89 -1.41 7.15 15.08
CA LEU A 89 -2.57 8.05 15.04
C LEU A 89 -3.50 7.83 16.22
N GLN A 90 -3.75 6.58 16.64
CA GLN A 90 -4.54 6.28 17.84
C GLN A 90 -3.93 6.90 19.10
N ARG A 91 -2.61 6.83 19.27
CA ARG A 91 -1.90 7.46 20.41
C ARG A 91 -1.97 8.99 20.40
N GLN A 92 -2.12 9.59 19.23
CA GLN A 92 -2.35 11.03 19.07
C GLN A 92 -3.84 11.42 19.28
N GLY A 93 -4.71 10.47 19.61
CA GLY A 93 -6.13 10.70 19.83
C GLY A 93 -6.95 10.85 18.54
N ILE A 94 -6.41 10.43 17.39
CA ILE A 94 -7.11 10.49 16.10
C ILE A 94 -7.87 9.17 15.88
N PRO A 95 -9.22 9.15 16.00
CA PRO A 95 -10.03 7.93 15.94
C PRO A 95 -10.25 7.52 14.48
N VAL A 96 -9.25 6.91 13.86
CA VAL A 96 -9.31 6.42 12.48
C VAL A 96 -9.28 4.89 12.44
N ALA A 97 -10.07 4.28 11.56
CA ALA A 97 -10.03 2.84 11.36
C ALA A 97 -8.75 2.43 10.60
N ARG A 98 -8.13 1.32 11.01
CA ARG A 98 -6.91 0.78 10.38
C ARG A 98 -7.05 0.65 8.85
N ARG A 99 -8.21 0.13 8.38
CA ARG A 99 -8.46 -0.02 6.93
C ARG A 99 -8.51 1.31 6.18
N THR A 100 -8.92 2.41 6.83
CA THR A 100 -8.89 3.74 6.24
C THR A 100 -7.45 4.20 6.02
N VAL A 101 -6.58 4.04 7.03
CA VAL A 101 -5.15 4.35 6.93
C VAL A 101 -4.50 3.53 5.81
N GLU A 102 -4.73 2.23 5.79
CA GLU A 102 -4.20 1.32 4.77
C GLU A 102 -4.64 1.70 3.35
N ARG A 103 -5.92 2.07 3.17
CA ARG A 103 -6.47 2.50 1.89
C ARG A 103 -5.85 3.82 1.41
N ILE A 104 -5.75 4.81 2.30
CA ILE A 104 -5.19 6.12 1.97
C ILE A 104 -3.69 5.99 1.66
N MET A 105 -2.93 5.27 2.47
CA MET A 105 -1.51 5.01 2.20
C MET A 105 -1.29 4.32 0.86
N ARG A 106 -2.13 3.32 0.52
CA ARG A 106 -2.06 2.62 -0.77
C ARG A 106 -2.38 3.54 -1.94
N ALA A 107 -3.40 4.38 -1.81
CA ALA A 107 -3.82 5.31 -2.85
C ALA A 107 -2.74 6.35 -3.18
N ASN A 108 -1.96 6.78 -2.18
CA ASN A 108 -0.88 7.76 -2.34
C ASN A 108 0.51 7.10 -2.53
N GLY A 109 0.59 5.77 -2.58
CA GLY A 109 1.86 5.07 -2.74
C GLY A 109 2.77 5.10 -1.51
N TRP A 110 2.29 5.57 -0.35
CA TRP A 110 3.07 5.62 0.88
C TRP A 110 3.25 4.23 1.46
N ARG A 111 4.50 3.87 1.73
CA ARG A 111 4.87 2.54 2.25
C ARG A 111 5.90 2.69 3.35
N GLY A 112 5.75 1.90 4.41
CA GLY A 112 6.79 1.74 5.41
C GLY A 112 7.98 0.97 4.87
N VAL A 113 9.11 1.11 5.54
CA VAL A 113 10.32 0.35 5.23
C VAL A 113 10.09 -1.12 5.56
N MET A 114 10.20 -1.96 4.57
CA MET A 114 10.29 -3.40 4.76
C MET A 114 11.77 -3.77 4.89
N ARG A 115 12.14 -4.48 5.95
CA ARG A 115 13.43 -5.16 5.98
C ARG A 115 13.51 -6.03 4.72
N ALA A 116 14.45 -5.70 3.85
CA ALA A 116 14.76 -6.60 2.75
C ALA A 116 15.03 -7.97 3.37
N ARG A 117 14.38 -9.03 2.86
CA ARG A 117 14.73 -10.41 3.16
C ARG A 117 16.10 -10.74 2.52
N ARG A 118 17.10 -9.95 2.80
CA ARG A 118 18.47 -10.40 2.55
C ARG A 118 18.83 -11.26 3.76
N THR A 119 18.79 -12.55 3.57
CA THR A 119 19.57 -13.45 4.41
C THR A 119 21.02 -12.95 4.23
N PRO A 120 21.65 -12.38 5.26
CA PRO A 120 23.04 -11.96 5.12
C PRO A 120 23.83 -13.21 4.76
N ARG A 121 24.50 -13.19 3.62
CA ARG A 121 25.42 -14.25 3.23
C ARG A 121 26.67 -14.05 4.07
N THR A 122 26.71 -14.72 5.21
CA THR A 122 27.80 -14.60 6.19
C THR A 122 29.01 -15.43 5.82
N THR A 123 28.86 -16.34 4.86
CA THR A 123 29.94 -17.22 4.41
C THR A 123 30.06 -17.12 2.90
N GLU A 124 31.24 -16.79 2.42
CA GLU A 124 31.59 -16.85 1.00
C GLU A 124 32.27 -18.19 0.76
N PRO A 125 31.74 -19.06 -0.09
CA PRO A 125 32.36 -20.33 -0.38
C PRO A 125 33.67 -20.09 -1.16
N ASP A 126 34.77 -20.64 -0.67
CA ASP A 126 36.02 -20.71 -1.41
C ASP A 126 35.87 -21.82 -2.49
N PRO A 127 35.86 -21.48 -3.79
CA PRO A 127 35.75 -22.48 -4.85
C PRO A 127 36.95 -23.42 -4.95
N ALA A 128 38.10 -23.04 -4.36
CA ALA A 128 39.30 -23.87 -4.34
C ALA A 128 39.37 -24.79 -3.11
N ALA A 129 38.55 -24.53 -2.08
CA ALA A 129 38.55 -25.38 -0.89
C ALA A 129 37.74 -26.66 -1.15
N GLY A 130 38.44 -27.79 -1.08
CA GLY A 130 37.78 -29.10 -1.06
C GLY A 130 36.85 -29.23 0.13
N ARG A 131 35.66 -29.73 -0.08
CA ARG A 131 34.70 -30.04 1.02
C ARG A 131 35.28 -31.18 1.86
N ALA A 132 35.28 -31.01 3.17
CA ALA A 132 35.64 -32.08 4.09
C ALA A 132 34.75 -33.32 3.79
N PRO A 133 35.31 -34.53 3.76
CA PRO A 133 34.54 -35.73 3.53
C PRO A 133 33.57 -35.98 4.69
N ASP A 134 32.39 -36.53 4.34
CA ASP A 134 31.41 -36.97 5.37
C ASP A 134 31.94 -38.24 6.02
N LEU A 135 32.61 -38.08 7.15
CA LEU A 135 33.20 -39.20 7.92
C LEU A 135 32.12 -40.11 8.58
N VAL A 136 30.92 -39.58 8.75
CA VAL A 136 29.78 -40.30 9.35
C VAL A 136 29.01 -41.11 8.30
N GLY A 137 29.13 -40.75 7.02
CA GLY A 137 28.37 -41.36 5.93
C GLY A 137 26.84 -41.29 6.16
N ARG A 138 26.37 -40.20 6.81
CA ARG A 138 24.95 -40.01 7.22
C ARG A 138 24.39 -41.07 8.14
N ARG A 139 25.26 -41.86 8.81
CA ARG A 139 24.86 -42.92 9.77
C ARG A 139 24.85 -42.34 11.18
N TRP A 140 23.75 -41.67 11.54
CA TRP A 140 23.58 -41.01 12.85
C TRP A 140 23.15 -41.96 13.96
N ARG A 141 22.79 -43.19 13.64
CA ARG A 141 22.42 -44.24 14.64
C ARG A 141 23.61 -45.12 14.92
N VAL A 142 24.05 -45.12 16.16
CA VAL A 142 25.16 -45.93 16.65
C VAL A 142 24.65 -46.94 17.72
N ALA A 143 25.37 -48.05 17.89
CA ALA A 143 24.94 -49.15 18.74
C ALA A 143 25.13 -48.90 20.26
N ALA A 144 26.03 -47.98 20.63
CA ALA A 144 26.32 -47.62 22.01
C ALA A 144 26.70 -46.15 22.18
N PRO A 145 26.58 -45.56 23.38
CA PRO A 145 27.07 -44.22 23.69
C PRO A 145 28.56 -44.06 23.40
N ASN A 146 28.98 -42.84 23.08
CA ASN A 146 30.38 -42.47 22.83
C ASN A 146 31.04 -43.10 21.57
N LEU A 147 30.31 -43.75 20.70
CA LEU A 147 30.79 -44.21 19.41
C LEU A 147 30.77 -43.13 18.31
N LEU A 148 29.99 -42.09 18.50
CA LEU A 148 29.93 -40.94 17.62
C LEU A 148 29.79 -39.66 18.45
N LEU A 149 30.71 -38.74 18.25
CA LEU A 149 30.68 -37.39 18.83
C LEU A 149 30.54 -36.40 17.70
N VAL A 150 29.57 -35.51 17.81
CA VAL A 150 29.34 -34.41 16.89
C VAL A 150 29.40 -33.11 17.68
N ALA A 151 30.25 -32.16 17.25
CA ALA A 151 30.36 -30.87 17.88
C ALA A 151 30.09 -29.76 16.84
N ASP A 152 29.42 -28.73 17.26
CA ASP A 152 29.18 -27.50 16.47
C ASP A 152 29.49 -26.30 17.35
N PHE A 153 30.00 -25.25 16.73
CA PHE A 153 30.26 -23.97 17.39
C PHE A 153 29.21 -22.97 16.90
N THR A 154 28.33 -22.53 17.76
CA THR A 154 27.32 -21.49 17.51
C THR A 154 27.75 -20.15 18.13
#